data_3819a95ccc7f0f073d09f79eb3a08b64
#
_entry.id   3819a95ccc7f0f073d09f79eb3a08b64
#
_cell.length_a   1.000
_cell.length_b   1.000
_cell.length_c   1.000
_cell.angle_alpha   90.00
_cell.angle_beta   90.00
_cell.angle_gamma   90.00
#
_symmetry.space_group_name_H-M   'P 1'
#
loop_
_entity.id
_entity.type
_entity.pdbx_description
1 polymer ?
#
loop_
_entity_poly.entity_id
_entity_poly.type
_entity_poly.pdbx_seq_one_letter_code
_entity_poly.pdbx_strand_id
1 'polypeptide(L)'
;KTGFKEIQLPPVQPGSSIMPGKYNPVMAEMTSMVCFQVMGYDTAISYAGQAGQLELNVMMPLIAYDFIHSIEILGNTLQSLTSRCIQGITALPERCLNYAEASLALVTALNPHIGYLNAAAIAKESLETGKSLRQIVLEKQLMNEEELSEVLNLKEMSTIVSEQ
;
A
#
# COMPACT_ATOMS: atom_id res chain seq x y z
N LYS A 1 3.13 7.63 -10.28
CA LYS A 1 2.63 8.82 -9.56
C LYS A 1 1.11 8.81 -9.38
N THR A 2 0.48 7.68 -9.57
CA THR A 2 -0.95 7.44 -9.31
C THR A 2 -1.12 6.70 -7.98
N GLY A 3 -2.36 6.48 -7.55
CA GLY A 3 -2.68 5.86 -6.27
C GLY A 3 -2.55 6.84 -5.10
N PHE A 4 -2.40 6.31 -3.90
CA PHE A 4 -2.41 7.12 -2.66
C PHE A 4 -1.20 8.04 -2.52
N LYS A 5 -0.07 7.68 -3.11
CA LYS A 5 1.16 8.46 -3.05
C LYS A 5 1.66 8.71 -1.62
N GLU A 6 1.53 7.71 -0.76
CA GLU A 6 1.99 7.73 0.63
C GLU A 6 3.45 7.33 0.77
N ILE A 7 3.95 6.57 -0.22
CA ILE A 7 5.35 6.18 -0.34
C ILE A 7 5.92 6.61 -1.70
N GLN A 8 7.23 6.76 -1.75
CA GLN A 8 7.97 6.96 -2.99
C GLN A 8 8.95 5.81 -3.19
N LEU A 9 8.88 5.20 -4.38
CA LEU A 9 9.86 4.21 -4.83
C LEU A 9 11.09 4.92 -5.40
N PRO A 10 12.29 4.34 -5.24
CA PRO A 10 13.50 4.89 -5.84
C PRO A 10 13.39 4.87 -7.37
N PRO A 11 13.88 5.92 -8.06
CA PRO A 11 13.94 5.92 -9.52
C PRO A 11 15.07 4.99 -9.99
N VAL A 12 14.74 3.97 -10.79
CA VAL A 12 15.71 3.00 -11.32
C VAL A 12 16.14 3.37 -12.72
N GLN A 13 15.19 3.81 -13.55
CA GLN A 13 15.46 4.23 -14.92
C GLN A 13 14.42 5.25 -15.41
N PRO A 14 14.74 6.08 -16.44
CA PRO A 14 13.73 6.92 -17.07
C PRO A 14 12.57 6.10 -17.61
N GLY A 15 11.34 6.57 -17.36
CA GLY A 15 10.12 5.89 -17.79
C GLY A 15 9.65 6.29 -19.20
N SER A 16 10.28 7.29 -19.81
CA SER A 16 9.91 7.76 -21.15
C SER A 16 11.03 8.62 -21.73
N SER A 17 11.28 8.52 -23.04
CA SER A 17 12.22 9.38 -23.77
C SER A 17 11.65 10.78 -24.05
N ILE A 18 10.34 10.97 -23.99
CA ILE A 18 9.66 12.23 -24.30
C ILE A 18 9.02 12.94 -23.10
N MET A 19 9.00 12.31 -21.94
CA MET A 19 8.44 12.87 -20.71
C MET A 19 9.54 12.98 -19.63
N PRO A 20 10.23 14.11 -19.51
CA PRO A 20 11.23 14.31 -18.47
C PRO A 20 10.64 14.10 -17.07
N GLY A 21 11.38 13.41 -16.19
CA GLY A 21 10.95 13.15 -14.82
C GLY A 21 9.86 12.10 -14.66
N LYS A 22 9.49 11.36 -15.72
CA LYS A 22 8.64 10.18 -15.61
C LYS A 22 9.48 8.99 -15.16
N TYR A 23 9.06 8.35 -14.08
CA TYR A 23 9.63 7.09 -13.59
C TYR A 23 8.51 6.06 -13.44
N ASN A 24 8.72 4.87 -13.98
CA ASN A 24 7.83 3.73 -13.81
C ASN A 24 8.34 2.83 -12.67
N PRO A 25 7.47 2.06 -12.00
CA PRO A 25 7.86 1.11 -10.96
C PRO A 25 8.42 -0.18 -11.58
N VAL A 26 9.51 -0.05 -12.35
CA VAL A 26 10.04 -1.13 -13.21
C VAL A 26 10.44 -2.39 -12.43
N MET A 27 10.86 -2.25 -11.17
CA MET A 27 11.20 -3.40 -10.34
C MET A 27 9.95 -4.20 -9.95
N ALA A 28 8.84 -3.53 -9.65
CA ALA A 28 7.56 -4.17 -9.39
C ALA A 28 6.98 -4.82 -10.67
N GLU A 29 7.10 -4.14 -11.80
CA GLU A 29 6.69 -4.66 -13.12
C GLU A 29 7.48 -5.92 -13.47
N MET A 30 8.81 -5.89 -13.34
CA MET A 30 9.68 -7.06 -13.55
C MET A 30 9.29 -8.22 -12.62
N THR A 31 9.07 -7.94 -11.35
CA THR A 31 8.67 -8.96 -10.38
C THR A 31 7.36 -9.63 -10.79
N SER A 32 6.38 -8.85 -11.25
CA SER A 32 5.10 -9.38 -11.74
C SER A 32 5.30 -10.26 -12.98
N MET A 33 6.15 -9.86 -13.93
CA MET A 33 6.46 -10.68 -15.12
C MET A 33 7.10 -12.02 -14.74
N VAL A 34 8.04 -12.02 -13.78
CA VAL A 34 8.67 -13.26 -13.31
C VAL A 34 7.66 -14.15 -12.57
N CYS A 35 6.77 -13.57 -11.75
CA CYS A 35 5.72 -14.35 -11.11
C CYS A 35 4.80 -15.02 -12.15
N PHE A 36 4.41 -14.30 -13.21
CA PHE A 36 3.59 -14.89 -14.28
C PHE A 36 4.32 -16.01 -15.01
N GLN A 37 5.63 -15.87 -15.23
CA GLN A 37 6.44 -16.93 -15.84
C GLN A 37 6.47 -18.18 -14.96
N VAL A 38 6.67 -18.03 -13.65
CA VAL A 38 6.67 -19.15 -12.69
C VAL A 38 5.31 -19.84 -12.64
N MET A 39 4.21 -19.09 -12.67
CA MET A 39 2.86 -19.68 -12.77
C MET A 39 2.67 -20.49 -14.07
N GLY A 40 3.29 -20.06 -15.16
CA GLY A 40 3.31 -20.82 -16.41
C GLY A 40 4.10 -22.13 -16.29
N TYR A 41 5.26 -22.10 -15.64
CA TYR A 41 6.06 -23.30 -15.35
C TYR A 41 5.32 -24.26 -14.43
N ASP A 42 4.67 -23.77 -13.37
CA ASP A 42 3.86 -24.61 -12.48
C ASP A 42 2.76 -25.36 -13.24
N THR A 43 2.11 -24.69 -14.18
CA THR A 43 1.13 -25.30 -15.07
C THR A 43 1.75 -26.40 -15.93
N ALA A 44 2.91 -26.17 -16.52
CA ALA A 44 3.63 -27.16 -17.33
C ALA A 44 4.04 -28.37 -16.48
N ILE A 45 4.57 -28.15 -15.28
CA ILE A 45 4.92 -29.19 -14.31
C ILE A 45 3.70 -30.04 -13.96
N SER A 46 2.54 -29.40 -13.71
CA SER A 46 1.29 -30.09 -13.38
C SER A 46 0.85 -31.04 -14.50
N TYR A 47 0.89 -30.59 -15.74
CA TYR A 47 0.58 -31.46 -16.91
C TYR A 47 1.62 -32.57 -17.10
N ALA A 48 2.89 -32.26 -16.94
CA ALA A 48 3.96 -33.24 -17.02
C ALA A 48 3.82 -34.32 -15.94
N GLY A 49 3.40 -33.93 -14.71
CA GLY A 49 3.09 -34.86 -13.63
C GLY A 49 1.95 -35.82 -13.97
N GLN A 50 0.86 -35.28 -14.58
CA GLN A 50 -0.29 -36.07 -15.00
C GLN A 50 0.00 -37.04 -16.14
N ALA A 51 1.02 -36.77 -16.97
CA ALA A 51 1.41 -37.61 -18.08
C ALA A 51 2.19 -38.89 -17.69
N GLY A 52 2.44 -39.07 -16.38
CA GLY A 52 3.06 -40.29 -15.85
C GLY A 52 2.20 -41.54 -16.13
N GLN A 53 2.85 -42.64 -16.40
CA GLN A 53 2.21 -43.93 -16.68
C GLN A 53 2.66 -44.96 -15.62
N LEU A 54 1.73 -45.32 -14.75
CA LEU A 54 2.01 -46.20 -13.61
C LEU A 54 3.13 -45.56 -12.72
N GLU A 55 4.28 -46.21 -12.62
CA GLU A 55 5.43 -45.76 -11.83
C GLU A 55 6.52 -45.11 -12.69
N LEU A 56 6.22 -44.80 -13.95
CA LEU A 56 7.17 -44.23 -14.90
C LEU A 56 6.66 -42.88 -15.41
N ASN A 57 7.49 -41.85 -15.28
CA ASN A 57 7.22 -40.54 -15.88
C ASN A 57 8.42 -40.09 -16.74
N VAL A 58 8.23 -40.05 -18.05
CA VAL A 58 9.27 -39.64 -18.99
C VAL A 58 9.40 -38.12 -19.14
N MET A 59 8.53 -37.34 -18.48
CA MET A 59 8.53 -35.85 -18.51
C MET A 59 9.46 -35.24 -17.43
N MET A 60 10.20 -36.06 -16.69
CA MET A 60 11.13 -35.64 -15.64
C MET A 60 12.09 -34.52 -16.08
N PRO A 61 12.68 -34.54 -17.31
CA PRO A 61 13.55 -33.44 -17.75
C PRO A 61 12.87 -32.10 -17.81
N LEU A 62 11.59 -32.04 -18.25
CA LEU A 62 10.79 -30.81 -18.28
C LEU A 62 10.50 -30.31 -16.86
N ILE A 63 10.06 -31.21 -15.98
CA ILE A 63 9.78 -30.89 -14.57
C ILE A 63 11.02 -30.31 -13.89
N ALA A 64 12.17 -30.99 -14.08
CA ALA A 64 13.44 -30.53 -13.49
C ALA A 64 13.86 -29.16 -14.02
N TYR A 65 13.78 -28.94 -15.32
CA TYR A 65 14.12 -27.68 -15.95
C TYR A 65 13.25 -26.54 -15.42
N ASP A 66 11.91 -26.68 -15.48
CA ASP A 66 10.97 -25.64 -15.09
C ASP A 66 11.06 -25.34 -13.60
N PHE A 67 11.25 -26.36 -12.76
CA PHE A 67 11.38 -26.20 -11.31
C PHE A 67 12.68 -25.46 -10.93
N ILE A 68 13.83 -25.91 -11.45
CA ILE A 68 15.12 -25.29 -11.15
C ILE A 68 15.17 -23.86 -11.67
N HIS A 69 14.69 -23.64 -12.91
CA HIS A 69 14.67 -22.31 -13.49
C HIS A 69 13.74 -21.35 -12.75
N SER A 70 12.60 -21.83 -12.25
CA SER A 70 11.71 -21.04 -11.39
C SER A 70 12.42 -20.54 -10.13
N ILE A 71 13.18 -21.41 -9.46
CA ILE A 71 13.95 -21.02 -8.26
C ILE A 71 14.99 -19.96 -8.61
N GLU A 72 15.71 -20.15 -9.70
CA GLU A 72 16.77 -19.26 -10.15
C GLU A 72 16.22 -17.85 -10.47
N ILE A 73 15.18 -17.75 -11.31
CA ILE A 73 14.62 -16.45 -11.69
C ILE A 73 13.95 -15.74 -10.52
N LEU A 74 13.28 -16.47 -9.61
CA LEU A 74 12.73 -15.89 -8.39
C LEU A 74 13.81 -15.37 -7.46
N GLY A 75 14.87 -16.15 -7.22
CA GLY A 75 15.99 -15.75 -6.38
C GLY A 75 16.66 -14.45 -6.88
N ASN A 76 16.97 -14.39 -8.16
CA ASN A 76 17.55 -13.20 -8.79
C ASN A 76 16.60 -12.00 -8.74
N THR A 77 15.31 -12.23 -8.92
CA THR A 77 14.27 -11.18 -8.85
C THR A 77 14.16 -10.61 -7.46
N LEU A 78 14.09 -11.46 -6.42
CA LEU A 78 14.00 -11.03 -5.03
C LEU A 78 15.21 -10.20 -4.60
N GLN A 79 16.40 -10.62 -4.99
CA GLN A 79 17.63 -9.87 -4.72
C GLN A 79 17.60 -8.49 -5.38
N SER A 80 17.20 -8.42 -6.65
CA SER A 80 17.11 -7.18 -7.41
C SER A 80 16.00 -6.26 -6.87
N LEU A 81 14.83 -6.81 -6.54
CA LEU A 81 13.72 -6.08 -5.94
C LEU A 81 14.12 -5.48 -4.58
N THR A 82 14.77 -6.28 -3.74
CA THR A 82 15.21 -5.82 -2.41
C THR A 82 16.20 -4.66 -2.54
N SER A 83 17.27 -4.85 -3.30
CA SER A 83 18.35 -3.86 -3.38
C SER A 83 18.00 -2.60 -4.16
N ARG A 84 17.17 -2.71 -5.20
CA ARG A 84 16.87 -1.61 -6.12
C ARG A 84 15.50 -0.95 -5.88
N CYS A 85 14.66 -1.54 -5.02
CA CYS A 85 13.34 -1.00 -4.71
C CYS A 85 13.11 -0.92 -3.22
N ILE A 86 13.00 -2.06 -2.52
CA ILE A 86 12.53 -2.09 -1.13
C ILE A 86 13.40 -1.25 -0.20
N GLN A 87 14.73 -1.38 -0.29
CA GLN A 87 15.68 -0.64 0.56
C GLN A 87 15.66 0.88 0.32
N GLY A 88 15.16 1.32 -0.82
CA GLY A 88 15.09 2.73 -1.19
C GLY A 88 13.69 3.34 -1.07
N ILE A 89 12.71 2.64 -0.52
CA ILE A 89 11.37 3.19 -0.28
C ILE A 89 11.44 4.26 0.80
N THR A 90 10.86 5.43 0.50
CA THR A 90 10.71 6.52 1.47
C THR A 90 9.24 6.83 1.69
N ALA A 91 8.90 7.17 2.93
CA ALA A 91 7.57 7.68 3.24
C ALA A 91 7.40 9.12 2.74
N LEU A 92 6.16 9.52 2.46
CA LEU A 92 5.77 10.90 2.18
C LEU A 92 4.89 11.40 3.34
N PRO A 93 5.49 11.84 4.47
CA PRO A 93 4.78 12.09 5.72
C PRO A 93 3.66 13.13 5.58
N GLU A 94 3.91 14.22 4.86
CA GLU A 94 2.89 15.25 4.63
C GLU A 94 1.66 14.70 3.91
N ARG A 95 1.87 13.79 2.95
CA ARG A 95 0.77 13.17 2.21
C ARG A 95 -0.04 12.24 3.10
N CYS A 96 0.64 11.44 3.92
CA CYS A 96 0.01 10.56 4.90
C CYS A 96 -0.80 11.37 5.92
N LEU A 97 -0.22 12.45 6.44
CA LEU A 97 -0.89 13.35 7.38
C LEU A 97 -2.15 13.95 6.77
N ASN A 98 -2.06 14.50 5.56
CA ASN A 98 -3.20 15.10 4.88
C ASN A 98 -4.37 14.11 4.69
N TYR A 99 -4.06 12.84 4.36
CA TYR A 99 -5.09 11.81 4.27
C TYR A 99 -5.71 11.46 5.62
N ALA A 100 -4.88 11.35 6.65
CA ALA A 100 -5.37 11.07 7.99
C ALA A 100 -6.26 12.20 8.52
N GLU A 101 -5.85 13.46 8.35
CA GLU A 101 -6.62 14.64 8.75
C GLU A 101 -7.94 14.82 7.96
N ALA A 102 -7.96 14.38 6.71
CA ALA A 102 -9.16 14.39 5.89
C ALA A 102 -10.13 13.24 6.21
N SER A 103 -9.73 12.31 7.05
CA SER A 103 -10.56 11.15 7.38
C SER A 103 -11.74 11.53 8.28
N LEU A 104 -12.96 11.19 7.83
CA LEU A 104 -14.16 11.32 8.66
C LEU A 104 -14.17 10.41 9.90
N ALA A 105 -13.32 9.39 9.95
CA ALA A 105 -13.17 8.54 11.13
C ALA A 105 -12.76 9.35 12.37
N LEU A 106 -12.07 10.47 12.19
CA LEU A 106 -11.70 11.36 13.29
C LEU A 106 -12.89 11.97 14.04
N VAL A 107 -14.07 11.99 13.43
CA VAL A 107 -15.27 12.50 14.10
C VAL A 107 -15.62 11.72 15.37
N THR A 108 -15.22 10.44 15.43
CA THR A 108 -15.46 9.59 16.60
C THR A 108 -14.72 10.09 17.85
N ALA A 109 -13.54 10.68 17.67
CA ALA A 109 -12.78 11.28 18.77
C ALA A 109 -13.46 12.52 19.36
N LEU A 110 -14.31 13.18 18.61
CA LEU A 110 -15.08 14.34 19.09
C LEU A 110 -16.30 13.95 19.95
N ASN A 111 -16.82 12.71 19.81
CA ASN A 111 -18.04 12.28 20.49
C ASN A 111 -18.03 12.50 22.03
N PRO A 112 -16.95 12.18 22.77
CA PRO A 112 -16.92 12.40 24.21
C PRO A 112 -17.01 13.87 24.62
N HIS A 113 -16.61 14.79 23.74
CA HIS A 113 -16.48 16.21 24.03
C HIS A 113 -17.69 17.03 23.60
N ILE A 114 -18.25 16.73 22.42
CA ILE A 114 -19.36 17.51 21.83
C ILE A 114 -20.66 16.72 21.69
N GLY A 115 -20.65 15.43 22.03
CA GLY A 115 -21.79 14.53 21.90
C GLY A 115 -22.03 14.02 20.47
N TYR A 116 -22.65 12.85 20.37
CA TYR A 116 -22.85 12.14 19.10
C TYR A 116 -23.63 12.96 18.04
N LEU A 117 -24.67 13.67 18.43
CA LEU A 117 -25.51 14.44 17.48
C LEU A 117 -24.75 15.57 16.82
N ASN A 118 -23.93 16.30 17.59
CA ASN A 118 -23.07 17.36 17.05
C ASN A 118 -21.98 16.78 16.14
N ALA A 119 -21.35 15.70 16.58
CA ALA A 119 -20.33 15.02 15.78
C ALA A 119 -20.90 14.48 14.45
N ALA A 120 -22.08 13.88 14.46
CA ALA A 120 -22.78 13.46 13.25
C ALA A 120 -23.14 14.62 12.31
N ALA A 121 -23.57 15.76 12.86
CA ALA A 121 -23.85 16.95 12.07
C ALA A 121 -22.58 17.52 11.42
N ILE A 122 -21.45 17.53 12.14
CA ILE A 122 -20.16 17.97 11.61
C ILE A 122 -19.68 17.03 10.48
N ALA A 123 -19.79 15.72 10.65
CA ALA A 123 -19.43 14.76 9.61
C ALA A 123 -20.26 14.98 8.33
N LYS A 124 -21.58 15.20 8.48
CA LYS A 124 -22.47 15.48 7.35
C LYS A 124 -22.07 16.77 6.64
N GLU A 125 -21.86 17.84 7.38
CA GLU A 125 -21.46 19.14 6.83
C GLU A 125 -20.09 19.06 6.12
N SER A 126 -19.15 18.30 6.66
CA SER A 126 -17.86 18.04 6.02
C SER A 126 -18.02 17.37 4.67
N LEU A 127 -18.91 16.34 4.56
CA LEU A 127 -19.23 15.68 3.30
C LEU A 127 -19.89 16.63 2.29
N GLU A 128 -20.78 17.49 2.74
CA GLU A 128 -21.53 18.40 1.86
C GLU A 128 -20.70 19.59 1.38
N THR A 129 -19.81 20.10 2.23
CA THR A 129 -19.07 21.34 1.97
C THR A 129 -17.62 21.12 1.55
N GLY A 130 -17.05 19.93 1.81
CA GLY A 130 -15.64 19.64 1.61
C GLY A 130 -14.71 20.29 2.65
N LYS A 131 -15.26 20.96 3.68
CA LYS A 131 -14.46 21.52 4.77
C LYS A 131 -13.94 20.40 5.68
N SER A 132 -12.75 20.61 6.27
CA SER A 132 -12.22 19.69 7.27
C SER A 132 -13.06 19.72 8.56
N LEU A 133 -13.04 18.59 9.31
CA LEU A 133 -13.69 18.52 10.62
C LEU A 133 -13.20 19.65 11.55
N ARG A 134 -11.90 19.92 11.55
CA ARG A 134 -11.27 20.99 12.33
C ARG A 134 -11.87 22.36 12.02
N GLN A 135 -12.01 22.71 10.73
CA GLN A 135 -12.60 23.98 10.32
C GLN A 135 -14.03 24.13 10.83
N ILE A 136 -14.86 23.09 10.67
CA ILE A 136 -16.27 23.16 11.07
C ILE A 136 -16.43 23.27 12.59
N VAL A 137 -15.63 22.54 13.38
CA VAL A 137 -15.65 22.60 14.84
C VAL A 137 -15.31 24.02 15.34
N LEU A 138 -14.29 24.64 14.75
CA LEU A 138 -13.86 26.01 15.10
C LEU A 138 -14.88 27.05 14.64
N GLU A 139 -15.42 26.97 13.43
CA GLU A 139 -16.48 27.88 12.93
C GLU A 139 -17.73 27.84 13.81
N LYS A 140 -18.08 26.66 14.33
CA LYS A 140 -19.20 26.46 15.25
C LYS A 140 -18.88 26.80 16.70
N GLN A 141 -17.63 27.13 17.00
CA GLN A 141 -17.14 27.44 18.36
C GLN A 141 -17.44 26.31 19.39
N LEU A 142 -17.40 25.06 18.94
CA LEU A 142 -17.67 23.90 19.80
C LEU A 142 -16.48 23.51 20.67
N MET A 143 -15.28 23.86 20.24
CA MET A 143 -14.02 23.68 20.96
C MET A 143 -13.05 24.79 20.54
N ASN A 144 -12.09 25.09 21.40
CA ASN A 144 -10.99 25.99 21.04
C ASN A 144 -9.87 25.21 20.29
N GLU A 145 -8.91 25.94 19.72
CA GLU A 145 -7.84 25.34 18.89
C GLU A 145 -6.92 24.40 19.70
N GLU A 146 -6.66 24.73 20.97
CA GLU A 146 -5.79 23.93 21.84
C GLU A 146 -6.46 22.60 22.17
N GLU A 147 -7.69 22.64 22.69
CA GLU A 147 -8.51 21.45 22.98
C GLU A 147 -8.68 20.55 21.75
N LEU A 148 -8.97 21.15 20.60
CA LEU A 148 -9.17 20.42 19.35
C LEU A 148 -7.89 19.74 18.88
N SER A 149 -6.74 20.36 19.09
CA SER A 149 -5.43 19.79 18.74
C SER A 149 -5.04 18.61 19.63
N GLU A 150 -5.45 18.59 20.89
CA GLU A 150 -5.30 17.45 21.78
C GLU A 150 -6.22 16.30 21.38
N VAL A 151 -7.51 16.59 21.15
CA VAL A 151 -8.51 15.57 20.80
C VAL A 151 -8.25 14.92 19.44
N LEU A 152 -7.76 15.68 18.47
CA LEU A 152 -7.42 15.19 17.13
C LEU A 152 -5.92 14.90 16.97
N ASN A 153 -5.23 14.53 18.04
CA ASN A 153 -3.81 14.15 18.00
C ASN A 153 -3.64 12.77 17.38
N LEU A 154 -3.40 12.72 16.07
CA LEU A 154 -3.24 11.48 15.30
C LEU A 154 -2.15 10.56 15.84
N LYS A 155 -1.09 11.11 16.42
CA LYS A 155 0.00 10.33 16.98
C LYS A 155 -0.44 9.56 18.21
N GLU A 156 -1.18 10.20 19.11
CA GLU A 156 -1.74 9.54 20.29
C GLU A 156 -2.83 8.54 19.92
N MET A 157 -3.70 8.90 18.97
CA MET A 157 -4.76 8.01 18.47
C MET A 157 -4.21 6.74 17.80
N SER A 158 -3.00 6.79 17.23
CA SER A 158 -2.35 5.64 16.59
C SER A 158 -1.53 4.79 17.56
N THR A 159 -1.32 5.24 18.80
CA THR A 159 -0.57 4.49 19.80
C THR A 159 -1.47 3.39 20.36
N ILE A 160 -1.07 2.13 20.14
CA ILE A 160 -1.72 0.99 20.79
C ILE A 160 -1.38 1.10 22.30
N VAL A 161 -2.38 1.42 23.10
CA VAL A 161 -2.26 1.30 24.56
C VAL A 161 -2.14 -0.20 24.83
N SER A 162 -0.93 -0.67 25.08
CA SER A 162 -0.73 -2.01 25.66
C SER A 162 -1.36 -1.96 27.04
N GLU A 163 -2.52 -2.57 27.19
CA GLU A 163 -3.08 -2.85 28.51
C GLU A 163 -2.03 -3.58 29.33
N GLN A 164 -1.63 -2.95 30.45
CA GLN A 164 -0.77 -3.53 31.47
C GLN A 164 -1.57 -4.54 32.30
#